data_ffb05412e2b567a25188ce45eed44b4f
#
_entry.id   ffb05412e2b567a25188ce45eed44b4f
#
_cell.length_a   1.000
_cell.length_b   1.000
_cell.length_c   1.000
_cell.angle_alpha   90.00
_cell.angle_beta   90.00
_cell.angle_gamma   90.00
#
_symmetry.space_group_name_H-M   'P 1'
#
loop_
_entity.id
_entity.type
_entity.pdbx_description
1 polymer ?
#
loop_
_entity_poly.entity_id
_entity_poly.type
_entity_poly.pdbx_seq_one_letter_code
_entity_poly.pdbx_strand_id
1 'polypeptide(L)'
;MGATQIQLREMQVVGRATREWIVYARECPPLVHLGIQYAGITAAGVGFAFCRLVPSISVVFGSLAGEGRVLVNGSWKKCAAGDVYITQAGVPHAYHAMKGKKWHLCWVAYDDAGGRRGVVQGDEPHLRRDSAQALRNAIMGLHEEVHALNEGAAVLHWAELIDLSARRLIHEQHIDERLLELWGNVDTELDRSWTLGSLAGQVHLSPEQLRHLCQKHFGRSPMEHLAYLRMKRAAVLLVRTNQKIAVIAGDVGYENAFAFSTAFKRVIGMSPSEFLRTQR
;
A
#
# COMPACT_ATOMS: atom_id res chain seq x y z
N MET A 1 -16.62 24.44 0.70
CA MET A 1 -15.47 24.55 -0.23
C MET A 1 -15.23 23.14 -0.74
N GLY A 2 -15.54 22.90 -2.03
CA GLY A 2 -15.44 21.57 -2.64
C GLY A 2 -13.98 21.14 -2.68
N ALA A 3 -13.68 19.97 -2.11
CA ALA A 3 -12.39 19.31 -2.28
C ALA A 3 -12.21 19.03 -3.78
N THR A 4 -11.23 19.66 -4.39
CA THR A 4 -10.85 19.35 -5.78
C THR A 4 -10.45 17.89 -5.84
N GLN A 5 -11.27 17.06 -6.45
CA GLN A 5 -11.06 15.64 -6.58
C GLN A 5 -9.78 15.44 -7.40
N ILE A 6 -8.73 14.86 -6.81
CA ILE A 6 -7.48 14.58 -7.53
C ILE A 6 -7.78 13.46 -8.52
N GLN A 7 -7.77 13.78 -9.81
CA GLN A 7 -7.92 12.80 -10.86
C GLN A 7 -6.60 12.07 -11.06
N LEU A 8 -6.48 10.88 -10.49
CA LEU A 8 -5.31 10.02 -10.65
C LEU A 8 -5.36 9.33 -12.01
N ARG A 9 -4.19 9.22 -12.64
CA ARG A 9 -3.99 8.45 -13.89
C ARG A 9 -2.75 7.60 -13.72
N GLU A 10 -2.82 6.34 -14.18
CA GLU A 10 -1.67 5.44 -14.18
C GLU A 10 -0.48 6.11 -14.85
N MET A 11 0.66 6.20 -14.14
CA MET A 11 1.84 6.88 -14.64
C MET A 11 3.11 6.35 -13.98
N GLN A 12 4.15 6.14 -14.77
CA GLN A 12 5.49 5.83 -14.31
C GLN A 12 6.50 6.64 -15.11
N VAL A 13 7.10 7.64 -14.48
CA VAL A 13 8.12 8.49 -15.10
C VAL A 13 9.35 8.52 -14.22
N VAL A 14 10.46 7.99 -14.71
CA VAL A 14 11.74 8.02 -13.99
C VAL A 14 12.44 9.38 -14.16
N GLY A 15 12.26 10.03 -15.32
CA GLY A 15 12.88 11.33 -15.64
C GLY A 15 14.37 11.19 -16.02
N ARG A 16 14.84 12.07 -16.92
CA ARG A 16 16.20 11.97 -17.52
C ARG A 16 17.34 12.25 -16.54
N ALA A 17 17.08 12.98 -15.44
CA ALA A 17 18.08 13.37 -14.45
C ALA A 17 18.05 12.47 -13.21
N THR A 18 17.26 11.40 -13.22
CA THR A 18 17.20 10.43 -12.11
C THR A 18 18.30 9.40 -12.28
N ARG A 19 18.91 9.02 -11.14
CA ARG A 19 19.85 7.91 -11.05
C ARG A 19 19.31 6.89 -10.07
N GLU A 20 19.41 5.62 -10.43
CA GLU A 20 18.92 4.52 -9.61
C GLU A 20 19.98 3.42 -9.48
N TRP A 21 20.08 2.87 -8.29
CA TRP A 21 20.89 1.69 -7.94
C TRP A 21 19.90 0.64 -7.47
N ILE A 22 19.63 -0.35 -8.30
CA ILE A 22 18.57 -1.35 -8.08
C ILE A 22 19.17 -2.74 -8.09
N VAL A 23 18.75 -3.57 -7.15
CA VAL A 23 18.96 -5.02 -7.15
C VAL A 23 17.63 -5.70 -7.38
N TYR A 24 17.53 -6.49 -8.42
CA TYR A 24 16.34 -7.26 -8.77
C TYR A 24 16.41 -8.67 -8.21
N ALA A 25 15.27 -9.24 -7.83
CA ALA A 25 15.19 -10.62 -7.34
C ALA A 25 15.73 -11.65 -8.35
N ARG A 26 15.60 -11.39 -9.65
CA ARG A 26 16.16 -12.26 -10.71
C ARG A 26 17.70 -12.37 -10.69
N GLU A 27 18.37 -11.37 -10.11
CA GLU A 27 19.83 -11.27 -9.97
C GLU A 27 20.29 -11.70 -8.57
N CYS A 28 19.38 -11.78 -7.62
CA CYS A 28 19.64 -12.04 -6.21
C CYS A 28 18.60 -13.01 -5.63
N PRO A 29 18.80 -14.33 -5.76
CA PRO A 29 17.87 -15.35 -5.29
C PRO A 29 17.42 -15.20 -3.82
N PRO A 30 18.26 -14.75 -2.85
CA PRO A 30 17.82 -14.50 -1.49
C PRO A 30 16.65 -13.52 -1.38
N LEU A 31 16.53 -12.53 -2.25
CA LEU A 31 15.39 -11.61 -2.27
C LEU A 31 14.08 -12.33 -2.62
N VAL A 32 14.12 -13.34 -3.50
CA VAL A 32 12.94 -14.14 -3.87
C VAL A 32 12.37 -14.86 -2.64
N HIS A 33 13.23 -15.46 -1.81
CA HIS A 33 12.82 -16.19 -0.60
C HIS A 33 12.18 -15.26 0.45
N LEU A 34 12.59 -14.00 0.47
CA LEU A 34 12.05 -12.97 1.35
C LEU A 34 10.79 -12.28 0.80
N GLY A 35 10.36 -12.65 -0.42
CA GLY A 35 9.23 -12.03 -1.10
C GLY A 35 9.53 -10.61 -1.61
N ILE A 36 10.80 -10.24 -1.71
CA ILE A 36 11.23 -8.95 -2.23
C ILE A 36 11.42 -9.06 -3.74
N GLN A 37 10.70 -8.27 -4.51
CA GLN A 37 10.81 -8.25 -5.97
C GLN A 37 12.03 -7.43 -6.43
N TYR A 38 12.29 -6.32 -5.76
CA TYR A 38 13.46 -5.47 -5.97
C TYR A 38 13.65 -4.48 -4.81
N ALA A 39 14.88 -4.05 -4.61
CA ALA A 39 15.24 -3.02 -3.65
C ALA A 39 16.20 -2.02 -4.30
N GLY A 40 16.15 -0.76 -3.91
CA GLY A 40 17.00 0.23 -4.54
C GLY A 40 17.10 1.56 -3.84
N ILE A 41 17.99 2.38 -4.39
CA ILE A 41 18.17 3.78 -4.04
C ILE A 41 17.93 4.60 -5.28
N THR A 42 17.19 5.70 -5.14
CA THR A 42 16.87 6.64 -6.21
C THR A 42 17.33 8.04 -5.84
N ALA A 43 18.15 8.63 -6.68
CA ALA A 43 18.39 10.06 -6.69
C ALA A 43 17.43 10.68 -7.72
N ALA A 44 16.22 10.97 -7.29
CA ALA A 44 15.15 11.46 -8.14
C ALA A 44 15.44 12.87 -8.64
N GLY A 45 15.37 13.04 -9.95
CA GLY A 45 15.50 14.31 -10.65
C GLY A 45 14.16 14.91 -11.04
N VAL A 46 14.24 15.92 -11.91
CA VAL A 46 13.04 16.58 -12.45
C VAL A 46 12.23 15.61 -13.30
N GLY A 47 10.93 15.56 -13.03
CA GLY A 47 9.98 14.69 -13.75
C GLY A 47 9.82 13.30 -13.16
N PHE A 48 10.54 12.95 -12.11
CA PHE A 48 10.31 11.70 -11.39
C PHE A 48 8.92 11.69 -10.76
N ALA A 49 8.06 10.77 -11.21
CA ALA A 49 6.69 10.67 -10.75
C ALA A 49 6.11 9.27 -10.97
N PHE A 50 5.39 8.79 -10.00
CA PHE A 50 4.67 7.52 -10.04
C PHE A 50 3.24 7.72 -9.57
N CYS A 51 2.31 7.10 -10.28
CA CYS A 51 0.94 6.93 -9.87
C CYS A 51 0.52 5.51 -10.23
N ARG A 52 0.13 4.71 -9.26
CA ARG A 52 -0.34 3.34 -9.44
C ARG A 52 -1.76 3.22 -8.89
N LEU A 53 -2.68 2.83 -9.76
CA LEU A 53 -4.10 2.71 -9.39
C LEU A 53 -4.42 1.35 -8.78
N VAL A 54 -3.81 0.28 -9.31
CA VAL A 54 -3.99 -1.09 -8.80
C VAL A 54 -2.62 -1.78 -8.74
N PRO A 55 -1.74 -1.38 -7.80
CA PRO A 55 -0.42 -1.98 -7.69
C PRO A 55 -0.48 -3.44 -7.26
N SER A 56 0.33 -4.30 -7.87
CA SER A 56 0.53 -5.69 -7.44
C SER A 56 1.57 -5.85 -6.33
N ILE A 57 2.27 -4.78 -5.99
CA ILE A 57 3.37 -4.75 -5.03
C ILE A 57 3.10 -3.82 -3.87
N SER A 58 3.61 -4.17 -2.70
CA SER A 58 3.73 -3.25 -1.57
C SER A 58 5.09 -2.57 -1.61
N VAL A 59 5.15 -1.28 -1.31
CA VAL A 59 6.40 -0.51 -1.32
C VAL A 59 6.59 0.22 0.00
N VAL A 60 7.80 0.11 0.54
CA VAL A 60 8.28 0.92 1.67
C VAL A 60 9.42 1.77 1.16
N PHE A 61 9.31 3.08 1.27
CA PHE A 61 10.46 3.93 1.00
C PHE A 61 10.72 4.97 2.08
N GLY A 62 12.01 5.24 2.32
CA GLY A 62 12.48 6.29 3.18
C GLY A 62 13.03 7.46 2.38
N SER A 63 12.66 8.67 2.76
CA SER A 63 13.24 9.91 2.22
C SER A 63 14.52 10.22 2.96
N LEU A 64 15.66 10.18 2.25
CA LEU A 64 17.00 10.33 2.81
C LEU A 64 17.48 11.78 2.78
N ALA A 65 17.16 12.49 1.70
CA ALA A 65 17.54 13.90 1.51
C ALA A 65 16.59 14.57 0.50
N GLY A 66 16.47 15.88 0.61
CA GLY A 66 15.59 16.66 -0.25
C GLY A 66 14.12 16.46 0.09
N GLU A 67 13.23 16.67 -0.88
CA GLU A 67 11.78 16.57 -0.66
C GLU A 67 11.00 16.26 -1.93
N GLY A 68 9.91 15.54 -1.75
CA GLY A 68 8.89 15.27 -2.75
C GLY A 68 7.49 15.41 -2.18
N ARG A 69 6.51 14.96 -2.95
CA ARG A 69 5.12 14.88 -2.54
C ARG A 69 4.65 13.43 -2.65
N VAL A 70 3.85 13.02 -1.68
CA VAL A 70 3.18 11.71 -1.64
C VAL A 70 1.69 11.89 -1.42
N LEU A 71 0.90 11.00 -1.98
CA LEU A 71 -0.55 11.03 -1.81
C LEU A 71 -0.94 10.20 -0.59
N VAL A 72 -1.62 10.83 0.38
CA VAL A 72 -2.14 10.20 1.60
C VAL A 72 -3.56 10.69 1.81
N ASN A 73 -4.52 9.77 1.93
CA ASN A 73 -5.93 10.09 2.17
C ASN A 73 -6.48 11.14 1.18
N GLY A 74 -6.21 10.94 -0.12
CA GLY A 74 -6.66 11.84 -1.17
C GLY A 74 -6.01 13.23 -1.17
N SER A 75 -4.97 13.47 -0.36
CA SER A 75 -4.30 14.76 -0.24
C SER A 75 -2.79 14.63 -0.46
N TRP A 76 -2.21 15.57 -1.20
CA TRP A 76 -0.76 15.65 -1.38
C TRP A 76 -0.08 16.14 -0.11
N LYS A 77 0.77 15.29 0.48
CA LYS A 77 1.59 15.61 1.64
C LYS A 77 3.04 15.82 1.23
N LYS A 78 3.74 16.68 1.93
CA LYS A 78 5.19 16.82 1.81
C LYS A 78 5.84 15.58 2.40
N CYS A 79 6.82 15.02 1.69
CA CYS A 79 7.69 13.94 2.14
C CYS A 79 9.13 14.42 2.05
N ALA A 80 9.78 14.62 3.19
CA ALA A 80 11.10 15.20 3.31
C ALA A 80 12.07 14.22 4.00
N ALA A 81 13.32 14.58 4.10
CA ALA A 81 14.32 13.77 4.80
C ALA A 81 13.85 13.35 6.21
N GLY A 82 13.94 12.08 6.51
CA GLY A 82 13.44 11.47 7.75
C GLY A 82 11.95 11.13 7.72
N ASP A 83 11.28 11.19 6.57
CA ASP A 83 9.94 10.63 6.39
C ASP A 83 10.02 9.27 5.72
N VAL A 84 9.12 8.38 6.11
CA VAL A 84 8.91 7.05 5.52
C VAL A 84 7.50 6.98 4.97
N TYR A 85 7.38 6.51 3.73
CA TYR A 85 6.11 6.30 3.07
C TYR A 85 5.92 4.81 2.79
N ILE A 86 4.76 4.29 3.18
CA ILE A 86 4.43 2.87 3.13
C ILE A 86 3.16 2.72 2.31
N THR A 87 3.19 1.86 1.30
CA THR A 87 2.05 1.57 0.43
C THR A 87 1.87 0.07 0.32
N GLN A 88 0.64 -0.39 0.23
CA GLN A 88 0.33 -1.81 0.04
C GLN A 88 -0.18 -2.12 -1.37
N ALA A 89 -0.08 -3.38 -1.75
CA ALA A 89 -0.67 -3.90 -2.97
C ALA A 89 -2.19 -3.67 -3.00
N GLY A 90 -2.72 -3.40 -4.19
CA GLY A 90 -4.14 -3.11 -4.40
C GLY A 90 -4.61 -1.73 -3.94
N VAL A 91 -3.75 -0.92 -3.31
CA VAL A 91 -4.11 0.42 -2.83
C VAL A 91 -3.53 1.50 -3.74
N PRO A 92 -4.37 2.37 -4.31
CA PRO A 92 -3.91 3.46 -5.14
C PRO A 92 -2.94 4.37 -4.40
N HIS A 93 -1.81 4.68 -5.03
CA HIS A 93 -0.83 5.59 -4.45
C HIS A 93 -0.09 6.39 -5.52
N ALA A 94 0.38 7.55 -5.13
CA ALA A 94 1.15 8.41 -6.02
C ALA A 94 2.22 9.20 -5.26
N TYR A 95 3.34 9.46 -5.94
CA TYR A 95 4.40 10.31 -5.43
C TYR A 95 5.20 10.93 -6.57
N HIS A 96 5.78 12.10 -6.31
CA HIS A 96 6.62 12.79 -7.30
C HIS A 96 7.68 13.67 -6.65
N ALA A 97 8.80 13.86 -7.35
CA ALA A 97 9.79 14.86 -6.98
C ALA A 97 9.27 16.27 -7.26
N MET A 98 9.63 17.23 -6.42
CA MET A 98 9.28 18.63 -6.64
C MET A 98 10.16 19.26 -7.70
N LYS A 99 9.57 20.13 -8.53
CA LYS A 99 10.30 20.85 -9.57
C LYS A 99 11.46 21.66 -8.97
N GLY A 100 12.65 21.48 -9.53
CA GLY A 100 13.86 22.18 -9.07
C GLY A 100 14.48 21.65 -7.78
N LYS A 101 13.96 20.56 -7.21
CA LYS A 101 14.51 19.93 -6.01
C LYS A 101 15.03 18.53 -6.30
N LYS A 102 16.09 18.14 -5.59
CA LYS A 102 16.55 16.75 -5.54
C LYS A 102 15.76 16.01 -4.47
N TRP A 103 15.51 14.72 -4.69
CA TRP A 103 14.86 13.87 -3.71
C TRP A 103 15.54 12.49 -3.70
N HIS A 104 16.19 12.15 -2.60
CA HIS A 104 16.91 10.89 -2.46
C HIS A 104 16.08 9.93 -1.63
N LEU A 105 15.86 8.75 -2.17
CA LEU A 105 15.04 7.69 -1.60
C LEU A 105 15.84 6.39 -1.47
N CYS A 106 15.53 5.59 -0.45
CA CYS A 106 15.80 4.17 -0.44
C CYS A 106 14.46 3.43 -0.33
N TRP A 107 14.31 2.29 -1.01
CA TRP A 107 13.01 1.63 -1.10
C TRP A 107 13.13 0.13 -1.32
N VAL A 108 12.11 -0.59 -0.89
CA VAL A 108 11.91 -2.03 -1.09
C VAL A 108 10.51 -2.26 -1.62
N ALA A 109 10.39 -3.11 -2.64
CA ALA A 109 9.13 -3.56 -3.19
C ALA A 109 8.95 -5.05 -2.91
N TYR A 110 7.85 -5.39 -2.24
CA TYR A 110 7.44 -6.76 -1.94
C TYR A 110 6.44 -7.26 -2.98
N ASP A 111 6.59 -8.53 -3.37
CA ASP A 111 5.63 -9.21 -4.23
C ASP A 111 4.48 -9.76 -3.40
N ASP A 112 3.31 -9.14 -3.53
CA ASP A 112 2.08 -9.56 -2.84
C ASP A 112 1.12 -10.32 -3.76
N ALA A 113 1.54 -10.64 -5.00
CA ALA A 113 0.70 -11.35 -5.98
C ALA A 113 0.41 -12.81 -5.60
N GLY A 114 1.17 -13.40 -4.69
CA GLY A 114 1.12 -14.82 -4.31
C GLY A 114 0.05 -15.22 -3.29
N GLY A 115 -0.89 -14.34 -2.91
CA GLY A 115 -1.98 -14.68 -1.98
C GLY A 115 -1.54 -14.94 -0.52
N ARG A 116 -0.27 -14.76 -0.18
CA ARG A 116 0.18 -14.68 1.20
C ARG A 116 -0.28 -13.35 1.78
N ARG A 117 -0.60 -13.30 3.08
CA ARG A 117 -0.86 -12.02 3.76
C ARG A 117 0.32 -11.10 3.45
N GLY A 118 0.07 -9.99 2.75
CA GLY A 118 1.10 -9.04 2.34
C GLY A 118 1.94 -8.59 3.53
N VAL A 119 3.21 -8.29 3.29
CA VAL A 119 4.12 -7.80 4.34
C VAL A 119 3.61 -6.47 4.90
N VAL A 120 3.00 -5.64 4.06
CA VAL A 120 2.32 -4.40 4.44
C VAL A 120 0.83 -4.67 4.54
N GLN A 121 0.24 -4.37 5.69
CA GLN A 121 -1.19 -4.49 5.92
C GLN A 121 -1.79 -3.10 6.13
N GLY A 122 -3.02 -2.93 5.69
CA GLY A 122 -3.74 -1.67 5.77
C GLY A 122 -4.54 -1.44 4.49
N ASP A 123 -5.12 -0.27 4.34
CA ASP A 123 -6.03 0.07 3.25
C ASP A 123 -5.76 1.46 2.67
N GLU A 124 -4.77 2.16 3.22
CA GLU A 124 -4.33 3.46 2.76
C GLU A 124 -2.81 3.62 2.87
N PRO A 125 -2.19 4.44 2.02
CA PRO A 125 -0.78 4.78 2.15
C PRO A 125 -0.51 5.55 3.46
N HIS A 126 0.59 5.22 4.13
CA HIS A 126 1.00 5.87 5.37
C HIS A 126 2.25 6.71 5.16
N LEU A 127 2.26 7.90 5.76
CA LEU A 127 3.43 8.78 5.83
C LEU A 127 3.73 9.10 7.29
N ARG A 128 4.96 8.83 7.74
CA ARG A 128 5.38 9.06 9.12
C ARG A 128 6.85 9.47 9.22
N ARG A 129 7.24 10.00 10.38
CA ARG A 129 8.65 10.28 10.71
C ARG A 129 9.33 8.99 11.16
N ASP A 130 10.43 8.63 10.52
CA ASP A 130 11.29 7.52 10.91
C ASP A 130 12.63 7.57 10.18
N SER A 131 13.64 6.85 10.69
CA SER A 131 14.95 6.76 10.07
C SER A 131 15.09 5.53 9.18
N ALA A 132 15.16 5.75 7.88
CA ALA A 132 15.43 4.68 6.91
C ALA A 132 16.93 4.45 6.64
N GLN A 133 17.82 4.96 7.51
CA GLN A 133 19.27 4.88 7.29
C GLN A 133 19.78 3.43 7.31
N ALA A 134 19.24 2.58 8.20
CA ALA A 134 19.60 1.17 8.25
C ALA A 134 19.22 0.45 6.94
N LEU A 135 18.01 0.70 6.43
CA LEU A 135 17.54 0.18 5.14
C LEU A 135 18.46 0.64 4.00
N ARG A 136 18.79 1.94 3.94
CA ARG A 136 19.72 2.47 2.95
C ARG A 136 21.05 1.74 2.96
N ASN A 137 21.66 1.57 4.14
CA ASN A 137 22.98 0.93 4.27
C ASN A 137 22.92 -0.54 3.82
N ALA A 138 21.86 -1.27 4.17
CA ALA A 138 21.67 -2.65 3.74
C ALA A 138 21.52 -2.77 2.21
N ILE A 139 20.76 -1.87 1.58
CA ILE A 139 20.59 -1.84 0.12
C ILE A 139 21.91 -1.54 -0.59
N MET A 140 22.69 -0.59 -0.08
CA MET A 140 24.01 -0.27 -0.66
C MET A 140 24.98 -1.44 -0.55
N GLY A 141 25.01 -2.12 0.61
CA GLY A 141 25.83 -3.31 0.81
C GLY A 141 25.45 -4.43 -0.15
N LEU A 142 24.15 -4.73 -0.29
CA LEU A 142 23.69 -5.73 -1.24
C LEU A 142 24.03 -5.36 -2.68
N HIS A 143 23.87 -4.10 -3.06
CA HIS A 143 24.18 -3.63 -4.42
C HIS A 143 25.66 -3.81 -4.74
N GLU A 144 26.55 -3.51 -3.81
CA GLU A 144 27.99 -3.67 -3.95
C GLU A 144 28.36 -5.17 -4.10
N GLU A 145 27.77 -6.04 -3.24
CA GLU A 145 28.02 -7.49 -3.35
C GLU A 145 27.57 -8.06 -4.68
N VAL A 146 26.36 -7.76 -5.12
CA VAL A 146 25.79 -8.32 -6.35
C VAL A 146 26.53 -7.86 -7.60
N HIS A 147 27.04 -6.63 -7.62
CA HIS A 147 27.62 -6.03 -8.83
C HIS A 147 29.16 -5.98 -8.84
N ALA A 148 29.83 -6.22 -7.71
CA ALA A 148 31.29 -6.09 -7.61
C ALA A 148 31.97 -7.31 -6.96
N LEU A 149 31.57 -7.70 -5.76
CA LEU A 149 32.28 -8.72 -4.96
C LEU A 149 31.74 -10.12 -5.15
N ASN A 150 30.43 -10.26 -5.23
CA ASN A 150 29.66 -11.50 -5.47
C ASN A 150 29.96 -12.63 -4.47
N GLU A 151 30.11 -12.29 -3.18
CA GLU A 151 30.28 -13.28 -2.12
C GLU A 151 28.90 -13.78 -1.63
N GLY A 152 28.54 -15.01 -1.93
CA GLY A 152 27.19 -15.55 -1.72
C GLY A 152 26.70 -15.48 -0.26
N ALA A 153 27.59 -15.65 0.73
CA ALA A 153 27.24 -15.52 2.15
C ALA A 153 26.87 -14.07 2.51
N ALA A 154 27.66 -13.10 2.01
CA ALA A 154 27.42 -11.69 2.24
C ALA A 154 26.12 -11.22 1.56
N VAL A 155 25.85 -11.68 0.33
CA VAL A 155 24.58 -11.43 -0.39
C VAL A 155 23.37 -11.85 0.44
N LEU A 156 23.42 -13.06 1.05
CA LEU A 156 22.32 -13.54 1.91
C LEU A 156 22.11 -12.61 3.12
N HIS A 157 23.16 -12.28 3.84
CA HIS A 157 23.06 -11.44 5.04
C HIS A 157 22.58 -10.02 4.72
N TRP A 158 23.03 -9.42 3.60
CA TRP A 158 22.53 -8.12 3.18
C TRP A 158 21.05 -8.18 2.81
N ALA A 159 20.60 -9.23 2.14
CA ALA A 159 19.18 -9.40 1.81
C ALA A 159 18.32 -9.53 3.09
N GLU A 160 18.77 -10.32 4.08
CA GLU A 160 18.10 -10.43 5.38
C GLU A 160 18.06 -9.09 6.14
N LEU A 161 19.14 -8.32 6.10
CA LEU A 161 19.18 -6.98 6.72
C LEU A 161 18.22 -6.00 6.04
N ILE A 162 18.04 -6.10 4.72
CA ILE A 162 17.04 -5.31 3.99
C ILE A 162 15.64 -5.65 4.51
N ASP A 163 15.27 -6.94 4.54
CA ASP A 163 13.96 -7.38 5.01
C ASP A 163 13.71 -6.96 6.47
N LEU A 164 14.68 -7.20 7.35
CA LEU A 164 14.60 -6.81 8.76
C LEU A 164 14.41 -5.30 8.92
N SER A 165 15.17 -4.49 8.18
CA SER A 165 15.10 -3.03 8.25
C SER A 165 13.78 -2.50 7.71
N ALA A 166 13.29 -3.07 6.59
CA ALA A 166 12.00 -2.70 6.02
C ALA A 166 10.84 -3.10 6.95
N ARG A 167 10.85 -4.31 7.53
CA ARG A 167 9.83 -4.74 8.50
C ARG A 167 9.80 -3.87 9.76
N ARG A 168 10.94 -3.39 10.25
CA ARG A 168 10.96 -2.40 11.36
C ARG A 168 10.23 -1.12 10.97
N LEU A 169 10.45 -0.62 9.75
CA LEU A 169 9.71 0.53 9.23
C LEU A 169 8.22 0.25 9.05
N ILE A 170 7.81 -0.96 8.74
CA ILE A 170 6.40 -1.35 8.57
C ILE A 170 5.72 -1.49 9.95
N HIS A 171 6.35 -2.17 10.89
CA HIS A 171 5.71 -2.66 12.11
C HIS A 171 5.75 -1.70 13.32
N GLU A 172 6.36 -0.52 13.21
CA GLU A 172 6.29 0.48 14.29
C GLU A 172 4.87 1.04 14.53
N GLN A 173 3.95 0.83 13.60
CA GLN A 173 2.55 0.79 13.98
C GLN A 173 2.24 -0.67 14.37
N HIS A 174 2.34 -0.98 15.64
CA HIS A 174 1.67 -2.15 16.20
C HIS A 174 0.17 -1.98 15.91
N ILE A 175 -0.27 -2.44 14.73
CA ILE A 175 -1.69 -2.68 14.55
C ILE A 175 -2.03 -3.71 15.61
N ASP A 176 -2.99 -3.39 16.45
CA ASP A 176 -3.47 -4.30 17.48
C ASP A 176 -3.78 -5.65 16.81
N GLU A 177 -3.12 -6.74 17.24
CA GLU A 177 -3.24 -8.06 16.61
C GLU A 177 -4.70 -8.49 16.48
N ARG A 178 -5.54 -8.07 17.44
CA ARG A 178 -6.99 -8.30 17.40
C ARG A 178 -7.67 -7.64 16.21
N LEU A 179 -7.19 -6.47 15.75
CA LEU A 179 -7.71 -5.87 14.52
C LEU A 179 -7.29 -6.66 13.27
N LEU A 180 -6.07 -7.19 13.23
CA LEU A 180 -5.61 -8.03 12.13
C LEU A 180 -6.44 -9.31 12.04
N GLU A 181 -6.68 -9.96 13.17
CA GLU A 181 -7.53 -11.15 13.26
C GLU A 181 -8.96 -10.83 12.83
N LEU A 182 -9.56 -9.77 13.39
CA LEU A 182 -10.91 -9.35 13.06
C LEU A 182 -11.09 -9.15 11.55
N TRP A 183 -10.26 -8.27 10.97
CA TRP A 183 -10.44 -7.89 9.56
C TRP A 183 -10.03 -9.01 8.60
N GLY A 184 -9.11 -9.89 9.00
CA GLY A 184 -8.81 -11.13 8.29
C GLY A 184 -10.02 -12.07 8.21
N ASN A 185 -10.74 -12.24 9.31
CA ASN A 185 -11.97 -13.06 9.36
C ASN A 185 -13.11 -12.41 8.57
N VAL A 186 -13.30 -11.10 8.74
CA VAL A 186 -14.35 -10.34 8.02
C VAL A 186 -14.12 -10.38 6.50
N ASP A 187 -12.88 -10.34 6.01
CA ASP A 187 -12.58 -10.39 4.57
C ASP A 187 -12.98 -11.72 3.91
N THR A 188 -13.07 -12.80 4.69
CA THR A 188 -13.57 -14.10 4.20
C THR A 188 -15.10 -14.21 4.18
N GLU A 189 -15.82 -13.34 4.90
CA GLU A 189 -17.28 -13.38 5.08
C GLU A 189 -17.88 -11.97 4.87
N LEU A 190 -17.50 -11.28 3.80
CA LEU A 190 -17.96 -9.90 3.53
C LEU A 190 -19.45 -9.77 3.28
N ASP A 191 -20.10 -10.82 2.78
CA ASP A 191 -21.55 -10.91 2.52
C ASP A 191 -22.38 -11.00 3.80
N ARG A 192 -21.78 -11.44 4.91
CA ARG A 192 -22.47 -11.59 6.19
C ARG A 192 -22.97 -10.25 6.73
N SER A 193 -24.14 -10.28 7.41
CA SER A 193 -24.73 -9.13 8.10
C SER A 193 -23.94 -8.77 9.37
N TRP A 194 -22.89 -7.98 9.20
CA TRP A 194 -22.07 -7.50 10.29
C TRP A 194 -22.67 -6.29 10.98
N THR A 195 -22.68 -6.30 12.30
CA THR A 195 -23.00 -5.15 13.16
C THR A 195 -21.76 -4.75 13.96
N LEU A 196 -21.74 -3.54 14.50
CA LEU A 196 -20.65 -3.10 15.37
C LEU A 196 -20.48 -4.05 16.58
N GLY A 197 -21.59 -4.52 17.15
CA GLY A 197 -21.56 -5.47 18.27
C GLY A 197 -20.98 -6.82 17.87
N SER A 198 -21.37 -7.37 16.71
CA SER A 198 -20.82 -8.64 16.22
C SER A 198 -19.33 -8.53 15.86
N LEU A 199 -18.90 -7.42 15.28
CA LEU A 199 -17.48 -7.17 15.01
C LEU A 199 -16.66 -7.10 16.30
N ALA A 200 -17.12 -6.35 17.30
CA ALA A 200 -16.46 -6.21 18.59
C ALA A 200 -16.40 -7.55 19.34
N GLY A 201 -17.48 -8.33 19.29
CA GLY A 201 -17.56 -9.65 19.91
C GLY A 201 -16.57 -10.68 19.34
N GLN A 202 -16.22 -10.59 18.04
CA GLN A 202 -15.24 -11.49 17.40
C GLN A 202 -13.85 -11.45 18.08
N VAL A 203 -13.49 -10.30 18.63
CA VAL A 203 -12.15 -10.05 19.20
C VAL A 203 -12.20 -9.64 20.66
N HIS A 204 -13.30 -9.94 21.34
CA HIS A 204 -13.50 -9.67 22.76
C HIS A 204 -13.25 -8.21 23.16
N LEU A 205 -13.64 -7.27 22.30
CA LEU A 205 -13.59 -5.84 22.57
C LEU A 205 -14.99 -5.28 22.83
N SER A 206 -15.05 -4.18 23.60
CA SER A 206 -16.27 -3.37 23.60
C SER A 206 -16.43 -2.62 22.27
N PRO A 207 -17.67 -2.26 21.85
CA PRO A 207 -17.89 -1.45 20.67
C PRO A 207 -17.10 -0.14 20.65
N GLU A 208 -16.89 0.47 21.80
CA GLU A 208 -16.14 1.75 21.93
C GLU A 208 -14.63 1.52 21.77
N GLN A 209 -14.08 0.45 22.35
CA GLN A 209 -12.68 0.08 22.14
C GLN A 209 -12.41 -0.19 20.67
N LEU A 210 -13.30 -0.92 19.98
CA LEU A 210 -13.16 -1.20 18.57
C LEU A 210 -13.21 0.09 17.73
N ARG A 211 -14.13 1.04 18.05
CA ARG A 211 -14.16 2.36 17.39
C ARG A 211 -12.85 3.12 17.56
N HIS A 212 -12.35 3.18 18.79
CA HIS A 212 -11.10 3.88 19.10
C HIS A 212 -9.91 3.28 18.32
N LEU A 213 -9.77 1.96 18.32
CA LEU A 213 -8.71 1.27 17.61
C LEU A 213 -8.82 1.44 16.09
N CYS A 214 -10.02 1.31 15.51
CA CYS A 214 -10.21 1.54 14.08
C CYS A 214 -9.93 2.99 13.69
N GLN A 215 -10.37 3.95 14.50
CA GLN A 215 -10.06 5.37 14.24
C GLN A 215 -8.56 5.65 14.32
N LYS A 216 -7.88 5.06 15.31
CA LYS A 216 -6.44 5.21 15.51
C LYS A 216 -5.63 4.61 14.35
N HIS A 217 -5.98 3.41 13.89
CA HIS A 217 -5.18 2.65 12.92
C HIS A 217 -5.60 2.86 11.46
N PHE A 218 -6.89 3.12 11.21
CA PHE A 218 -7.44 3.21 9.85
C PHE A 218 -8.04 4.59 9.53
N GLY A 219 -8.14 5.49 10.51
CA GLY A 219 -8.72 6.82 10.32
C GLY A 219 -10.24 6.83 10.09
N ARG A 220 -10.92 5.70 10.33
CA ARG A 220 -12.36 5.51 10.07
C ARG A 220 -13.01 4.60 11.10
N SER A 221 -14.34 4.68 11.21
CA SER A 221 -15.12 3.80 12.09
C SER A 221 -15.12 2.34 11.59
N PRO A 222 -15.43 1.34 12.45
CA PRO A 222 -15.51 -0.06 12.05
C PRO A 222 -16.47 -0.33 10.88
N MET A 223 -17.64 0.31 10.87
CA MET A 223 -18.61 0.13 9.79
C MET A 223 -18.18 0.80 8.48
N GLU A 224 -17.48 1.92 8.54
CA GLU A 224 -16.85 2.54 7.36
C GLU A 224 -15.72 1.67 6.81
N HIS A 225 -14.96 1.03 7.70
CA HIS A 225 -13.90 0.09 7.28
C HIS A 225 -14.49 -1.15 6.61
N LEU A 226 -15.56 -1.73 7.17
CA LEU A 226 -16.30 -2.81 6.52
C LEU A 226 -16.81 -2.41 5.12
N ALA A 227 -17.43 -1.23 5.02
CA ALA A 227 -17.90 -0.72 3.73
C ALA A 227 -16.75 -0.56 2.72
N TYR A 228 -15.61 -0.08 3.18
CA TYR A 228 -14.40 0.03 2.36
C TYR A 228 -13.93 -1.34 1.84
N LEU A 229 -13.79 -2.36 2.71
CA LEU A 229 -13.39 -3.71 2.30
C LEU A 229 -14.36 -4.31 1.28
N ARG A 230 -15.66 -4.16 1.49
CA ARG A 230 -16.71 -4.57 0.54
C ARG A 230 -16.54 -3.92 -0.82
N MET A 231 -16.30 -2.61 -0.87
CA MET A 231 -16.10 -1.89 -2.14
C MET A 231 -14.79 -2.26 -2.82
N LYS A 232 -13.73 -2.50 -2.05
CA LYS A 232 -12.46 -3.01 -2.58
C LYS A 232 -12.62 -4.38 -3.24
N ARG A 233 -13.34 -5.30 -2.58
CA ARG A 233 -13.67 -6.62 -3.13
C ARG A 233 -14.54 -6.51 -4.38
N ALA A 234 -15.55 -5.66 -4.35
CA ALA A 234 -16.41 -5.41 -5.51
C ALA A 234 -15.65 -4.87 -6.72
N ALA A 235 -14.71 -3.94 -6.51
CA ALA A 235 -13.87 -3.42 -7.59
C ALA A 235 -13.04 -4.52 -8.27
N VAL A 236 -12.50 -5.46 -7.49
CA VAL A 236 -11.80 -6.64 -8.03
C VAL A 236 -12.75 -7.54 -8.82
N LEU A 237 -13.94 -7.84 -8.29
CA LEU A 237 -14.92 -8.68 -8.98
C LEU A 237 -15.40 -8.05 -10.28
N LEU A 238 -15.65 -6.74 -10.30
CA LEU A 238 -16.04 -6.00 -11.50
C LEU A 238 -15.03 -6.13 -12.64
N VAL A 239 -13.73 -6.14 -12.33
CA VAL A 239 -12.68 -6.26 -13.35
C VAL A 239 -12.41 -7.71 -13.74
N ARG A 240 -12.45 -8.64 -12.78
CA ARG A 240 -12.04 -10.03 -13.00
C ARG A 240 -13.16 -10.95 -13.48
N THR A 241 -14.41 -10.52 -13.38
CA THR A 241 -15.56 -11.36 -13.74
C THR A 241 -16.50 -10.63 -14.71
N ASN A 242 -17.34 -11.39 -15.40
CA ASN A 242 -18.42 -10.84 -16.23
C ASN A 242 -19.79 -10.84 -15.49
N GLN A 243 -19.75 -10.87 -14.16
CA GLN A 243 -20.96 -10.87 -13.35
C GLN A 243 -21.74 -9.56 -13.46
N LYS A 244 -23.06 -9.64 -13.34
CA LYS A 244 -23.91 -8.44 -13.27
C LYS A 244 -23.62 -7.68 -11.97
N ILE A 245 -23.68 -6.35 -12.02
CA ILE A 245 -23.47 -5.48 -10.84
C ILE A 245 -24.35 -5.89 -9.65
N ALA A 246 -25.60 -6.31 -9.91
CA ALA A 246 -26.52 -6.76 -8.87
C ALA A 246 -26.05 -8.05 -8.16
N VAL A 247 -25.40 -8.97 -8.87
CA VAL A 247 -24.81 -10.19 -8.28
C VAL A 247 -23.63 -9.81 -7.42
N ILE A 248 -22.72 -9.00 -7.95
CA ILE A 248 -21.55 -8.51 -7.18
C ILE A 248 -21.98 -7.75 -5.92
N ALA A 249 -23.09 -6.98 -5.99
CA ALA A 249 -23.64 -6.31 -4.82
C ALA A 249 -24.02 -7.32 -3.72
N GLY A 250 -24.68 -8.43 -4.09
CA GLY A 250 -25.01 -9.54 -3.17
C GLY A 250 -23.75 -10.20 -2.60
N ASP A 251 -22.78 -10.52 -3.44
CA ASP A 251 -21.52 -11.19 -3.05
C ASP A 251 -20.70 -10.37 -2.04
N VAL A 252 -20.92 -9.07 -1.97
CA VAL A 252 -20.26 -8.18 -0.98
C VAL A 252 -21.22 -7.67 0.10
N GLY A 253 -22.37 -8.30 0.29
CA GLY A 253 -23.30 -8.08 1.40
C GLY A 253 -24.20 -6.84 1.27
N TYR A 254 -24.60 -6.48 0.05
CA TYR A 254 -25.61 -5.47 -0.21
C TYR A 254 -26.87 -6.11 -0.79
N GLU A 255 -27.99 -5.95 -0.09
CA GLU A 255 -29.29 -6.51 -0.51
C GLU A 255 -29.83 -5.85 -1.78
N ASN A 256 -29.43 -4.60 -2.05
CA ASN A 256 -29.89 -3.91 -3.24
C ASN A 256 -28.79 -3.18 -4.00
N ALA A 257 -28.84 -3.21 -5.33
CA ALA A 257 -27.85 -2.63 -6.23
C ALA A 257 -27.78 -1.09 -6.16
N PHE A 258 -28.83 -0.42 -5.71
CA PHE A 258 -28.83 1.04 -5.57
C PHE A 258 -28.00 1.47 -4.36
N ALA A 259 -28.23 0.85 -3.20
CA ALA A 259 -27.43 1.08 -1.99
C ALA A 259 -25.96 0.75 -2.24
N PHE A 260 -25.68 -0.35 -2.94
CA PHE A 260 -24.33 -0.72 -3.37
C PHE A 260 -23.70 0.38 -4.24
N SER A 261 -24.38 0.82 -5.31
CA SER A 261 -23.84 1.82 -6.24
C SER A 261 -23.55 3.15 -5.55
N THR A 262 -24.39 3.53 -4.60
CA THR A 262 -24.18 4.73 -3.77
C THR A 262 -22.95 4.59 -2.87
N ALA A 263 -22.80 3.44 -2.20
CA ALA A 263 -21.65 3.16 -1.37
C ALA A 263 -20.35 3.07 -2.20
N PHE A 264 -20.43 2.41 -3.37
CA PHE A 264 -19.29 2.29 -4.28
C PHE A 264 -18.83 3.65 -4.77
N LYS A 265 -19.74 4.52 -5.22
CA LYS A 265 -19.39 5.88 -5.65
C LYS A 265 -18.80 6.70 -4.51
N ARG A 266 -19.31 6.56 -3.29
CA ARG A 266 -18.77 7.26 -2.11
C ARG A 266 -17.33 6.82 -1.77
N VAL A 267 -17.02 5.52 -1.89
CA VAL A 267 -15.72 4.95 -1.50
C VAL A 267 -14.70 5.03 -2.63
N ILE A 268 -15.10 4.66 -3.85
CA ILE A 268 -14.21 4.57 -5.02
C ILE A 268 -14.15 5.90 -5.80
N GLY A 269 -15.13 6.79 -5.61
CA GLY A 269 -15.19 8.10 -6.27
C GLY A 269 -15.99 8.13 -7.57
N MET A 270 -16.35 6.98 -8.14
CA MET A 270 -17.16 6.85 -9.36
C MET A 270 -18.15 5.68 -9.26
N SER A 271 -19.15 5.65 -10.11
CA SER A 271 -20.13 4.54 -10.11
C SER A 271 -19.50 3.23 -10.61
N PRO A 272 -20.06 2.04 -10.26
CA PRO A 272 -19.56 0.75 -10.75
C PRO A 272 -19.50 0.67 -12.28
N SER A 273 -20.47 1.25 -12.98
CA SER A 273 -20.53 1.27 -14.45
C SER A 273 -19.46 2.18 -15.05
N GLU A 274 -19.18 3.33 -14.44
CA GLU A 274 -18.10 4.22 -14.83
C GLU A 274 -16.75 3.55 -14.58
N PHE A 275 -16.59 2.88 -13.43
CA PHE A 275 -15.38 2.14 -13.08
C PHE A 275 -15.06 1.08 -14.14
N LEU A 276 -16.03 0.26 -14.54
CA LEU A 276 -15.87 -0.74 -15.60
C LEU A 276 -15.43 -0.13 -16.95
N ARG A 277 -15.95 1.04 -17.30
CA ARG A 277 -15.56 1.72 -18.56
C ARG A 277 -14.12 2.24 -18.55
N THR A 278 -13.59 2.58 -17.39
CA THR A 278 -12.19 3.05 -17.26
C THR A 278 -11.18 1.91 -17.26
N GLN A 279 -11.62 0.66 -17.10
CA GLN A 279 -10.76 -0.54 -17.05
C GLN A 279 -10.74 -1.33 -18.38
N ARG A 280 -11.61 -0.93 -19.32
CA ARG A 280 -11.64 -1.43 -20.72
C ARG A 280 -10.94 -0.48 -21.65
#